data_0e1d346773af262d30f79352767349d8
#
_entry.id   0e1d346773af262d30f79352767349d8
#
_cell.length_a   1.000
_cell.length_b   1.000
_cell.length_c   1.000
_cell.angle_alpha   90.00
_cell.angle_beta   90.00
_cell.angle_gamma   90.00
#
_symmetry.space_group_name_H-M   'P 1'
#
loop_
_entity.id
_entity.type
_entity.pdbx_description
1 polymer ?
#
loop_
_entity_poly.entity_id
_entity_poly.type
_entity_poly.pdbx_seq_one_letter_code
_entity_poly.pdbx_strand_id
1 'polypeptide(L)' 'MMGEAIKEQILAVRDTALTNMFDIPAVQKIASDMGYFELVLFLEENRKAYVQFILTGES' A
#
# COMPACT_ATOMS: atom_id res chain seq x y z
N MET A 1 7.14 -0.01 11.96
CA MET A 1 8.06 0.39 10.88
C MET A 1 7.77 -0.42 9.63
N MET A 2 7.78 0.25 8.48
CA MET A 2 7.46 -0.37 7.21
C MET A 2 8.71 -0.97 6.56
N GLY A 3 8.65 -2.24 6.16
CA GLY A 3 9.77 -2.90 5.50
C GLY A 3 9.93 -2.51 4.04
N GLU A 4 11.10 -2.79 3.46
CA GLU A 4 11.37 -2.45 2.07
C GLU A 4 10.42 -3.15 1.09
N ALA A 5 10.09 -4.41 1.33
CA ALA A 5 9.17 -5.14 0.45
C ALA A 5 7.80 -4.47 0.40
N ILE A 6 7.30 -4.02 1.56
CA ILE A 6 6.02 -3.33 1.63
C ILE A 6 6.08 -2.01 0.85
N LYS A 7 7.16 -1.25 1.02
CA LYS A 7 7.33 0.02 0.29
C LYS A 7 7.35 -0.21 -1.22
N GLU A 8 8.07 -1.21 -1.69
CA GLU A 8 8.12 -1.55 -3.11
C GLU A 8 6.76 -1.95 -3.65
N GLN A 9 6.00 -2.71 -2.88
CA GLN A 9 4.66 -3.13 -3.27
C GLN A 9 3.70 -1.93 -3.35
N ILE A 10 3.79 -1.01 -2.39
CA ILE A 10 2.99 0.22 -2.43
C ILE A 10 3.30 1.03 -3.70
N LEU A 11 4.59 1.19 -4.00
CA LEU A 11 5.00 1.94 -5.18
C LEU A 11 4.55 1.26 -6.47
N ALA A 12 4.58 -0.07 -6.51
CA ALA A 12 4.10 -0.83 -7.66
C ALA A 12 2.61 -0.62 -7.89
N VAL A 13 1.81 -0.63 -6.81
CA VAL A 13 0.38 -0.33 -6.92
C VAL A 13 0.17 1.10 -7.39
N ARG A 14 0.91 2.05 -6.84
CA ARG A 14 0.82 3.45 -7.26
C ARG A 14 1.11 3.59 -8.76
N ASP A 15 2.09 2.87 -9.26
CA ASP A 15 2.49 2.95 -10.66
C ASP A 15 1.43 2.43 -11.61
N THR A 16 0.47 1.63 -11.15
CA THR A 16 -0.64 1.19 -11.99
C THR A 16 -1.59 2.34 -12.35
N ALA A 17 -1.61 3.38 -11.53
CA ALA A 17 -2.51 4.52 -11.67
C ALA A 17 -3.99 4.12 -11.73
N LEU A 18 -4.35 2.97 -11.16
CA LEU A 18 -5.71 2.43 -11.23
C LEU A 18 -6.64 2.99 -10.16
N THR A 19 -6.09 3.59 -9.10
CA THR A 19 -6.91 4.11 -8.01
C THR A 19 -6.20 5.21 -7.25
N ASN A 20 -6.97 5.93 -6.44
CA ASN A 20 -6.44 6.88 -5.47
C ASN A 20 -5.77 6.10 -4.34
N MET A 21 -4.54 6.44 -4.01
CA MET A 21 -3.78 5.72 -2.97
C MET A 21 -4.36 5.90 -1.57
N PHE A 22 -5.27 6.84 -1.35
CA PHE A 22 -5.97 6.98 -0.08
C PHE A 22 -7.23 6.12 0.00
N ASP A 23 -7.64 5.51 -1.11
CA ASP A 23 -8.77 4.57 -1.13
C ASP A 23 -8.23 3.18 -0.75
N ILE A 24 -8.10 2.94 0.55
CA ILE A 24 -7.47 1.73 1.06
C ILE A 24 -8.13 0.44 0.57
N PRO A 25 -9.46 0.30 0.59
CA PRO A 25 -10.08 -0.92 0.05
C PRO A 25 -9.73 -1.18 -1.42
N ALA A 26 -9.66 -0.13 -2.23
CA ALA A 26 -9.29 -0.29 -3.63
C ALA A 26 -7.83 -0.68 -3.78
N VAL A 27 -6.95 -0.07 -2.97
CA VAL A 27 -5.53 -0.44 -2.97
C VAL A 27 -5.36 -1.90 -2.57
N GLN A 28 -6.10 -2.36 -1.56
CA GLN A 28 -6.05 -3.76 -1.13
C GLN A 28 -6.48 -4.70 -2.25
N LYS A 29 -7.52 -4.35 -2.99
CA LYS A 29 -7.97 -5.18 -4.08
C LYS A 29 -6.91 -5.30 -5.17
N ILE A 30 -6.30 -4.19 -5.56
CA ILE A 30 -5.25 -4.18 -6.57
C ILE A 30 -4.04 -4.98 -6.06
N ALA A 31 -3.65 -4.78 -4.81
CA ALA A 31 -2.54 -5.51 -4.22
C ALA A 31 -2.81 -7.02 -4.23
N SER A 32 -4.02 -7.42 -3.88
CA SER A 32 -4.43 -8.83 -3.92
C SER A 32 -4.35 -9.39 -5.34
N ASP A 33 -4.84 -8.64 -6.32
CA ASP A 33 -4.79 -9.06 -7.72
C ASP A 33 -3.35 -9.22 -8.23
N MET A 34 -2.42 -8.43 -7.68
CA MET A 34 -1.00 -8.50 -8.03
C MET A 34 -0.23 -9.54 -7.21
N GLY A 35 -0.89 -10.22 -6.27
CA GLY A 35 -0.26 -11.19 -5.41
C GLY A 35 0.48 -10.61 -4.22
N TYR A 36 0.27 -9.35 -3.90
CA TYR A 36 0.95 -8.66 -2.80
C TYR A 36 0.18 -8.83 -1.48
N PHE A 37 0.10 -10.06 -1.00
CA PHE A 37 -0.71 -10.37 0.17
C PHE A 37 -0.16 -9.76 1.46
N GLU A 38 1.16 -9.58 1.55
CA GLU A 38 1.75 -8.87 2.70
C GLU A 38 1.24 -7.45 2.79
N LEU A 39 1.12 -6.77 1.65
CA LEU A 39 0.59 -5.42 1.61
C LEU A 39 -0.87 -5.39 2.04
N VAL A 40 -1.66 -6.37 1.60
CA VAL A 40 -3.06 -6.47 2.01
C VAL A 40 -3.17 -6.53 3.53
N LEU A 41 -2.38 -7.40 4.16
CA LEU A 41 -2.36 -7.53 5.62
C LEU A 41 -1.84 -6.28 6.31
N PHE A 42 -0.80 -5.68 5.75
CA PHE A 42 -0.26 -4.44 6.30
C PHE A 42 -1.32 -3.34 6.33
N LEU A 43 -2.09 -3.20 5.27
CA LEU A 43 -3.15 -2.20 5.18
C LEU A 43 -4.29 -2.47 6.17
N GLU A 44 -4.55 -3.73 6.49
CA GLU A 44 -5.55 -4.07 7.50
C GLU A 44 -5.11 -3.64 8.90
N GLU A 45 -3.83 -3.79 9.22
CA GLU A 45 -3.34 -3.63 10.58
C GLU A 45 -2.63 -2.30 10.83
N ASN A 46 -2.12 -1.62 9.78
CA ASN A 46 -1.24 -0.48 9.93
C ASN A 46 -1.63 0.68 9.01
N ARG A 47 -2.91 1.03 9.00
CA ARG A 47 -3.42 2.09 8.12
C ARG A 47 -2.76 3.44 8.35
N LYS A 48 -2.48 3.79 9.60
CA LYS A 48 -1.84 5.08 9.92
C LYS A 48 -0.46 5.16 9.33
N ALA A 49 0.32 4.09 9.44
CA ALA A 49 1.67 4.06 8.88
C ALA A 49 1.61 4.18 7.35
N TYR A 50 0.65 3.53 6.73
CA TYR A 50 0.47 3.61 5.28
C TYR A 50 0.12 5.04 4.85
N VAL A 51 -0.86 5.65 5.49
CA VAL A 51 -1.29 7.01 5.13
C VAL A 51 -0.13 7.99 5.32
N GLN A 52 0.62 7.86 6.40
CA GLN A 52 1.78 8.71 6.64
C GLN A 52 2.83 8.54 5.54
N PHE A 53 3.09 7.30 5.12
CA PHE A 53 4.02 7.05 4.03
C PHE A 53 3.57 7.73 2.73
N ILE A 54 2.29 7.65 2.40
CA ILE A 54 1.76 8.30 1.19
C ILE A 54 1.90 9.81 1.27
N LEU A 55 1.64 10.39 2.45
CA LEU A 55 1.70 11.85 2.64
C LEU A 55 3.12 12.40 2.61
N THR A 56 4.07 11.67 3.19
CA THR A 56 5.42 12.20 3.41
C THR A 56 6.52 11.47 2.66
N GLY A 57 6.24 10.27 2.16
CA GLY A 57 7.26 9.42 1.56
C GLY A 57 8.16 8.74 2.57
N GLU A 58 7.85 8.84 3.86
CA GLU A 58 8.65 8.27 4.93
C GLU A 58 7.83 7.28 5.76
N SER A 59 8.49 6.29 6.26
CA SER A 59 7.85 5.27 7.09
C SER A 59 8.35 5.32 8.53
#